data_14faa6b0e410319f67523933751b9f60
#
_entry.id   14faa6b0e410319f67523933751b9f60
#
_cell.length_a   1.000
_cell.length_b   1.000
_cell.length_c   1.000
_cell.angle_alpha   90.00
_cell.angle_beta   90.00
_cell.angle_gamma   90.00
#
_symmetry.space_group_name_H-M   'P 1'
#
loop_
_entity.id
_entity.type
_entity.pdbx_description
1 polymer ?
#
loop_
_entity_poly.entity_id
_entity_poly.type
_entity_poly.pdbx_seq_one_letter_code
_entity_poly.pdbx_strand_id
1 'polypeptide(L)'
;FYANTRKDRRARLIDELLESPGHESHMFNWLGDMLRVKDDYYRIGKTYTFHTWLKSQLRENRPWDELVYDMLTAEGRLGENGATAYLLRDASMPLDSLSNTLTTFLGANVACAQCHDHPFADWTQRDFYEMASFFGSTDFERVDTRKPAITLRDDRFSKANLVTLLQPNMERVVFDNTRSTVFPEDYAYDDAKPGEKVVPKFITWEGMRRANVTTKNPRHMRTLFATWLTSPKNPRFAEAIANRIWKKFFGIAVMEPMTNLDKLKEATNPQLLEFLGLLIRDVDFDLRKFQRVVLNTKTYQQQASMTPPEGEGFRFPGPLLRRMTAEQTWDSIVLLLRGPEIDRIKTDHAPNIERLVFPFEFENDKKKIVKDREKIFAFAKTLLTEQQSTKDSNSEGGRGLFMSSTKGRKTKLRGEDSWLRASELPQPMPPTHFLQVAGQSTRAIADDGSTEGGITESLAMMNGEVAKSLMSKVSDTETTQKETTRNKAAKKE
;
A
#
# COMPACT_ATOMS: atom_id res chain seq x y z
N PHE A 1 -8.75 -28.87 13.60
CA PHE A 1 -8.45 -29.41 12.27
C PHE A 1 -8.19 -30.92 12.30
N TYR A 2 -7.28 -31.41 13.15
CA TYR A 2 -6.90 -32.85 13.20
C TYR A 2 -8.06 -33.76 13.65
N ALA A 3 -8.91 -33.30 14.54
CA ALA A 3 -10.11 -34.03 14.98
C ALA A 3 -11.23 -34.10 13.93
N ASN A 4 -11.15 -33.30 12.88
CA ASN A 4 -12.15 -33.28 11.80
C ASN A 4 -11.82 -34.35 10.76
N THR A 5 -12.70 -35.35 10.65
CA THR A 5 -12.53 -36.52 9.76
C THR A 5 -13.04 -36.30 8.34
N ARG A 6 -13.61 -35.13 8.02
CA ARG A 6 -14.13 -34.79 6.69
C ARG A 6 -13.04 -34.79 5.63
N LYS A 7 -13.33 -35.31 4.45
CA LYS A 7 -12.40 -35.30 3.31
C LYS A 7 -12.11 -33.87 2.79
N ASP A 8 -13.09 -32.97 2.89
CA ASP A 8 -13.03 -31.57 2.43
C ASP A 8 -12.52 -30.59 3.51
N ARG A 9 -12.04 -31.09 4.65
CA ARG A 9 -11.62 -30.26 5.80
C ARG A 9 -10.58 -29.21 5.47
N ARG A 10 -9.64 -29.51 4.54
CA ARG A 10 -8.60 -28.58 4.12
C ARG A 10 -9.15 -27.47 3.25
N ALA A 11 -9.99 -27.80 2.26
CA ALA A 11 -10.63 -26.80 1.40
C ALA A 11 -11.49 -25.82 2.22
N ARG A 12 -12.26 -26.36 3.20
CA ARG A 12 -13.04 -25.52 4.11
C ARG A 12 -12.18 -24.60 4.98
N LEU A 13 -11.06 -25.10 5.49
CA LEU A 13 -10.13 -24.27 6.25
C LEU A 13 -9.54 -23.15 5.37
N ILE A 14 -9.21 -23.46 4.11
CA ILE A 14 -8.74 -22.46 3.16
C ILE A 14 -9.80 -21.39 2.96
N ASP A 15 -11.05 -21.76 2.73
CA ASP A 15 -12.17 -20.83 2.55
C ASP A 15 -12.36 -19.94 3.79
N GLU A 16 -12.39 -20.54 4.99
CA GLU A 16 -12.51 -19.82 6.25
C GLU A 16 -11.37 -18.82 6.46
N LEU A 17 -10.12 -19.23 6.16
CA LEU A 17 -8.96 -18.36 6.30
C LEU A 17 -8.95 -17.22 5.29
N LEU A 18 -9.34 -17.45 4.03
CA LEU A 18 -9.43 -16.43 2.99
C LEU A 18 -10.47 -15.34 3.27
N GLU A 19 -11.51 -15.68 4.07
CA GLU A 19 -12.55 -14.72 4.48
C GLU A 19 -12.27 -14.09 5.84
N SER A 20 -11.18 -14.49 6.51
CA SER A 20 -10.85 -14.01 7.85
C SER A 20 -10.32 -12.58 7.89
N PRO A 21 -10.53 -11.83 8.98
CA PRO A 21 -9.89 -10.53 9.20
C PRO A 21 -8.35 -10.62 9.20
N GLY A 22 -7.79 -11.76 9.56
CA GLY A 22 -6.36 -12.03 9.47
C GLY A 22 -5.84 -12.00 8.03
N HIS A 23 -6.62 -12.53 7.08
CA HIS A 23 -6.31 -12.45 5.66
C HIS A 23 -6.41 -11.00 5.14
N GLU A 24 -7.43 -10.23 5.55
CA GLU A 24 -7.54 -8.81 5.21
C GLU A 24 -6.29 -8.03 5.65
N SER A 25 -5.83 -8.22 6.92
CA SER A 25 -4.61 -7.61 7.43
C SER A 25 -3.38 -8.03 6.62
N HIS A 26 -3.25 -9.33 6.35
CA HIS A 26 -2.13 -9.86 5.60
C HIS A 26 -2.06 -9.32 4.16
N MET A 27 -3.19 -9.27 3.46
CA MET A 27 -3.27 -8.72 2.10
C MET A 27 -3.02 -7.21 2.09
N PHE A 28 -3.54 -6.48 3.08
CA PHE A 28 -3.26 -5.05 3.22
C PHE A 28 -1.76 -4.77 3.37
N ASN A 29 -1.08 -5.50 4.24
CA ASN A 29 0.36 -5.29 4.46
C ASN A 29 1.16 -5.63 3.19
N TRP A 30 0.82 -6.72 2.51
CA TRP A 30 1.48 -7.11 1.27
C TRP A 30 1.24 -6.13 0.12
N LEU A 31 -0.02 -5.78 -0.16
CA LEU A 31 -0.34 -4.78 -1.20
C LEU A 31 0.17 -3.40 -0.81
N GLY A 32 0.12 -3.07 0.48
CA GLY A 32 0.65 -1.82 1.00
C GLY A 32 2.16 -1.67 0.78
N ASP A 33 2.93 -2.75 0.84
CA ASP A 33 4.34 -2.76 0.48
C ASP A 33 4.51 -2.59 -1.04
N MET A 34 3.87 -3.43 -1.83
CA MET A 34 3.92 -3.38 -3.30
C MET A 34 3.48 -2.01 -3.86
N LEU A 35 2.42 -1.43 -3.32
CA LEU A 35 1.88 -0.13 -3.73
C LEU A 35 2.53 1.05 -3.00
N ARG A 36 3.46 0.77 -2.07
CA ARG A 36 4.19 1.78 -1.28
C ARG A 36 3.26 2.67 -0.45
N VAL A 37 2.22 2.09 0.17
CA VAL A 37 1.23 2.81 0.99
C VAL A 37 1.86 3.28 2.31
N LYS A 38 1.95 4.57 2.52
CA LYS A 38 2.47 5.22 3.75
C LYS A 38 1.39 6.12 4.36
N ASP A 39 1.48 6.36 5.66
CA ASP A 39 0.63 7.34 6.34
C ASP A 39 1.08 8.78 6.10
N ASP A 40 2.33 8.97 5.68
CA ASP A 40 2.91 10.28 5.43
C ASP A 40 3.93 10.20 4.30
N TYR A 41 3.74 11.00 3.25
CA TYR A 41 4.72 11.15 2.18
C TYR A 41 5.38 12.53 2.25
N TYR A 42 6.67 12.55 2.02
CA TYR A 42 7.41 13.80 1.92
C TYR A 42 6.76 14.76 0.90
N ARG A 43 6.53 16.02 1.30
CA ARG A 43 5.86 17.07 0.54
C ARG A 43 4.36 16.89 0.24
N ILE A 44 3.77 15.74 0.53
CA ILE A 44 2.35 15.48 0.30
C ILE A 44 1.57 15.57 1.60
N GLY A 45 2.17 15.06 2.68
CA GLY A 45 1.57 15.01 4.00
C GLY A 45 0.81 13.72 4.26
N LYS A 46 -0.21 13.79 5.10
CA LYS A 46 -0.95 12.61 5.59
C LYS A 46 -1.84 12.00 4.52
N THR A 47 -1.77 10.69 4.38
CA THR A 47 -2.45 9.90 3.34
C THR A 47 -3.31 8.79 3.93
N TYR A 48 -3.93 9.04 5.10
CA TYR A 48 -4.85 8.09 5.75
C TYR A 48 -6.01 7.65 4.84
N THR A 49 -6.42 8.52 3.91
CA THR A 49 -7.44 8.21 2.91
C THR A 49 -7.03 7.06 2.00
N PHE A 50 -5.74 6.97 1.61
CA PHE A 50 -5.24 5.85 0.81
C PHE A 50 -5.27 4.53 1.60
N HIS A 51 -4.85 4.59 2.86
CA HIS A 51 -4.91 3.45 3.77
C HIS A 51 -6.35 2.92 3.92
N THR A 52 -7.29 3.83 4.23
CA THR A 52 -8.71 3.49 4.39
C THR A 52 -9.32 2.99 3.09
N TRP A 53 -9.01 3.64 1.96
CA TRP A 53 -9.47 3.23 0.65
C TRP A 53 -8.99 1.82 0.28
N LEU A 54 -7.70 1.51 0.43
CA LEU A 54 -7.18 0.18 0.11
C LEU A 54 -7.83 -0.90 0.98
N LYS A 55 -8.05 -0.63 2.27
CA LYS A 55 -8.76 -1.56 3.16
C LYS A 55 -10.20 -1.80 2.71
N SER A 56 -10.93 -0.78 2.27
CA SER A 56 -12.29 -0.97 1.76
C SER A 56 -12.29 -1.84 0.50
N GLN A 57 -11.36 -1.60 -0.44
CA GLN A 57 -11.24 -2.41 -1.65
C GLN A 57 -10.99 -3.90 -1.33
N LEU A 58 -10.10 -4.17 -0.37
CA LEU A 58 -9.81 -5.54 0.07
C LEU A 58 -10.99 -6.22 0.76
N ARG A 59 -11.73 -5.49 1.59
CA ARG A 59 -12.92 -5.99 2.27
C ARG A 59 -14.03 -6.34 1.29
N GLU A 60 -14.25 -5.48 0.31
CA GLU A 60 -15.22 -5.64 -0.77
C GLU A 60 -14.76 -6.68 -1.81
N ASN A 61 -13.55 -7.21 -1.68
CA ASN A 61 -12.93 -8.12 -2.65
C ASN A 61 -12.93 -7.56 -4.08
N ARG A 62 -12.59 -6.27 -4.21
CA ARG A 62 -12.54 -5.58 -5.50
C ARG A 62 -11.61 -6.33 -6.47
N PRO A 63 -11.99 -6.62 -7.71
CA PRO A 63 -11.11 -7.21 -8.72
C PRO A 63 -9.83 -6.41 -8.92
N TRP A 64 -8.72 -7.10 -9.14
CA TRP A 64 -7.40 -6.46 -9.20
C TRP A 64 -7.27 -5.44 -10.34
N ASP A 65 -7.81 -5.75 -11.50
CA ASP A 65 -7.84 -4.87 -12.65
C ASP A 65 -8.64 -3.59 -12.39
N GLU A 66 -9.80 -3.69 -11.75
CA GLU A 66 -10.63 -2.56 -11.35
C GLU A 66 -9.92 -1.69 -10.29
N LEU A 67 -9.30 -2.32 -9.28
CA LEU A 67 -8.55 -1.61 -8.25
C LEU A 67 -7.39 -0.80 -8.85
N VAL A 68 -6.64 -1.39 -9.78
CA VAL A 68 -5.54 -0.71 -10.47
C VAL A 68 -6.04 0.38 -11.41
N TYR A 69 -7.13 0.13 -12.12
CA TYR A 69 -7.79 1.13 -12.96
C TYR A 69 -8.20 2.36 -12.15
N ASP A 70 -8.87 2.15 -11.02
CA ASP A 70 -9.33 3.22 -10.13
C ASP A 70 -8.15 4.07 -9.61
N MET A 71 -7.02 3.45 -9.26
CA MET A 71 -5.82 4.19 -8.84
C MET A 71 -5.22 5.04 -9.96
N LEU A 72 -5.15 4.50 -11.17
CA LEU A 72 -4.54 5.19 -12.32
C LEU A 72 -5.40 6.30 -12.89
N THR A 73 -6.72 6.19 -12.76
CA THR A 73 -7.67 7.19 -13.27
C THR A 73 -8.16 8.16 -12.20
N ALA A 74 -7.70 8.00 -10.96
CA ALA A 74 -8.13 8.81 -9.82
C ALA A 74 -7.92 10.31 -10.07
N GLU A 75 -8.94 11.10 -9.76
CA GLU A 75 -8.94 12.56 -9.83
C GLU A 75 -9.58 13.16 -8.57
N GLY A 76 -9.36 14.46 -8.38
CA GLY A 76 -9.93 15.21 -7.28
C GLY A 76 -9.02 15.28 -6.06
N ARG A 77 -9.63 15.57 -4.92
CA ARG A 77 -8.94 15.84 -3.65
C ARG A 77 -8.54 14.56 -2.94
N LEU A 78 -7.35 14.57 -2.37
CA LEU A 78 -6.84 13.45 -1.58
C LEU A 78 -7.77 13.07 -0.42
N GLY A 79 -8.36 14.06 0.25
CA GLY A 79 -9.28 13.84 1.36
C GLY A 79 -10.59 13.13 0.96
N GLU A 80 -11.04 13.34 -0.26
CA GLU A 80 -12.30 12.79 -0.80
C GLU A 80 -12.10 11.49 -1.57
N ASN A 81 -10.96 11.36 -2.26
CA ASN A 81 -10.63 10.20 -3.07
C ASN A 81 -9.26 9.63 -2.71
N GLY A 82 -9.23 8.62 -1.86
CA GLY A 82 -8.00 7.99 -1.39
C GLY A 82 -7.14 7.37 -2.50
N ALA A 83 -7.73 6.94 -3.61
CA ALA A 83 -7.01 6.38 -4.75
C ALA A 83 -6.02 7.38 -5.38
N THR A 84 -6.28 8.69 -5.28
CA THR A 84 -5.39 9.75 -5.78
C THR A 84 -3.99 9.70 -5.15
N ALA A 85 -3.87 9.15 -3.96
CA ALA A 85 -2.58 9.02 -3.28
C ALA A 85 -1.58 8.16 -4.06
N TYR A 86 -2.05 7.21 -4.86
CA TYR A 86 -1.18 6.42 -5.74
C TYR A 86 -0.38 7.30 -6.70
N LEU A 87 -1.04 8.24 -7.34
CA LEU A 87 -0.40 9.21 -8.24
C LEU A 87 0.41 10.27 -7.48
N LEU A 88 -0.10 10.70 -6.33
CA LEU A 88 0.54 11.73 -5.52
C LEU A 88 1.84 11.28 -4.86
N ARG A 89 2.03 9.99 -4.57
CA ARG A 89 3.24 9.48 -3.91
C ARG A 89 4.53 9.86 -4.65
N ASP A 90 4.47 9.94 -5.98
CA ASP A 90 5.58 10.30 -6.86
C ASP A 90 5.33 11.66 -7.57
N ALA A 91 4.44 12.52 -7.03
CA ALA A 91 3.98 13.77 -7.66
C ALA A 91 5.09 14.74 -8.07
N SER A 92 6.26 14.65 -7.44
CA SER A 92 7.44 15.47 -7.79
C SER A 92 8.31 14.83 -8.88
N MET A 93 8.03 13.58 -9.28
CA MET A 93 8.82 12.76 -10.19
C MET A 93 7.90 11.92 -11.09
N PRO A 94 7.23 12.52 -12.07
CA PRO A 94 6.24 11.82 -12.90
C PRO A 94 6.83 10.69 -13.74
N LEU A 95 8.09 10.80 -14.18
CA LEU A 95 8.78 9.76 -14.95
C LEU A 95 9.08 8.54 -14.08
N ASP A 96 9.50 8.77 -12.82
CA ASP A 96 9.66 7.67 -11.84
C ASP A 96 8.33 7.01 -11.50
N SER A 97 7.24 7.80 -11.42
CA SER A 97 5.89 7.26 -11.22
C SER A 97 5.48 6.31 -12.33
N LEU A 98 5.75 6.64 -13.60
CA LEU A 98 5.54 5.75 -14.72
C LEU A 98 6.40 4.49 -14.60
N SER A 99 7.71 4.65 -14.39
CA SER A 99 8.64 3.52 -14.25
C SER A 99 8.20 2.56 -13.15
N ASN A 100 7.86 3.10 -11.96
CA ASN A 100 7.33 2.31 -10.85
C ASN A 100 6.00 1.60 -11.21
N THR A 101 5.14 2.24 -11.98
CA THR A 101 3.87 1.67 -12.44
C THR A 101 4.09 0.50 -13.37
N LEU A 102 4.95 0.64 -14.39
CA LEU A 102 5.26 -0.43 -15.34
C LEU A 102 5.97 -1.60 -14.63
N THR A 103 6.91 -1.32 -13.75
CA THR A 103 7.62 -2.34 -12.96
C THR A 103 6.66 -3.10 -12.04
N THR A 104 5.77 -2.39 -11.35
CA THR A 104 4.84 -3.01 -10.39
C THR A 104 3.80 -3.87 -11.08
N PHE A 105 3.17 -3.36 -12.13
CA PHE A 105 1.99 -4.00 -12.72
C PHE A 105 2.29 -4.87 -13.96
N LEU A 106 3.41 -4.64 -14.62
CA LEU A 106 3.78 -5.39 -15.83
C LEU A 106 5.11 -6.14 -15.69
N GLY A 107 5.83 -5.97 -14.58
CA GLY A 107 7.18 -6.51 -14.45
C GLY A 107 8.13 -5.98 -15.53
N ALA A 108 7.94 -4.75 -16.00
CA ALA A 108 8.78 -4.11 -17.00
C ALA A 108 9.71 -3.10 -16.32
N ASN A 109 10.99 -3.44 -16.23
CA ASN A 109 12.00 -2.57 -15.64
C ASN A 109 12.53 -1.58 -16.68
N VAL A 110 11.88 -0.44 -16.78
CA VAL A 110 12.17 0.59 -17.78
C VAL A 110 12.96 1.79 -17.22
N ALA A 111 13.41 1.73 -15.97
CA ALA A 111 14.02 2.88 -15.30
C ALA A 111 15.25 3.45 -16.05
N CYS A 112 16.10 2.59 -16.60
CA CYS A 112 17.26 3.02 -17.39
C CYS A 112 16.87 3.76 -18.67
N ALA A 113 15.73 3.39 -19.27
CA ALA A 113 15.24 4.02 -20.50
C ALA A 113 14.77 5.46 -20.34
N GLN A 114 14.72 5.97 -19.11
CA GLN A 114 14.49 7.40 -18.85
C GLN A 114 15.62 8.29 -19.38
N CYS A 115 16.88 7.82 -19.33
CA CYS A 115 18.04 8.62 -19.67
C CYS A 115 18.77 8.15 -20.96
N HIS A 116 18.72 6.84 -21.26
CA HIS A 116 19.36 6.23 -22.42
C HIS A 116 18.67 4.89 -22.75
N ASP A 117 18.92 4.33 -23.92
CA ASP A 117 18.42 3.00 -24.27
C ASP A 117 18.83 1.97 -23.23
N HIS A 118 17.93 1.07 -22.90
CA HIS A 118 18.16 0.11 -21.83
C HIS A 118 19.27 -0.88 -22.21
N PRO A 119 20.33 -1.07 -21.39
CA PRO A 119 21.52 -1.83 -21.79
C PRO A 119 21.29 -3.34 -21.91
N PHE A 120 20.21 -3.88 -21.34
CA PHE A 120 19.94 -5.32 -21.26
C PHE A 120 18.55 -5.73 -21.72
N ALA A 121 17.72 -4.79 -22.18
CA ALA A 121 16.36 -5.04 -22.67
C ALA A 121 16.08 -4.15 -23.88
N ASP A 122 15.06 -4.51 -24.67
CA ASP A 122 14.73 -3.81 -25.92
C ASP A 122 13.95 -2.49 -25.70
N TRP A 123 14.19 -1.81 -24.58
CA TRP A 123 13.56 -0.55 -24.23
C TRP A 123 14.41 0.63 -24.70
N THR A 124 13.89 1.43 -25.62
CA THR A 124 14.55 2.68 -26.04
C THR A 124 14.12 3.83 -25.15
N GLN A 125 14.93 4.88 -25.11
CA GLN A 125 14.53 6.14 -24.46
C GLN A 125 13.25 6.70 -25.10
N ARG A 126 13.10 6.55 -26.39
CA ARG A 126 11.88 6.92 -27.12
C ARG A 126 10.65 6.18 -26.60
N ASP A 127 10.69 4.85 -26.47
CA ASP A 127 9.57 4.05 -25.94
C ASP A 127 9.17 4.51 -24.55
N PHE A 128 10.15 4.84 -23.71
CA PHE A 128 9.88 5.40 -22.37
C PHE A 128 9.09 6.70 -22.43
N TYR A 129 9.53 7.68 -23.25
CA TYR A 129 8.84 8.97 -23.36
C TYR A 129 7.48 8.85 -24.06
N GLU A 130 7.33 7.97 -25.05
CA GLU A 130 6.04 7.66 -25.69
C GLU A 130 5.03 7.15 -24.65
N MET A 131 5.46 6.29 -23.71
CA MET A 131 4.64 5.83 -22.59
C MET A 131 4.42 6.93 -21.53
N ALA A 132 5.43 7.72 -21.20
CA ALA A 132 5.32 8.82 -20.24
C ALA A 132 4.33 9.88 -20.69
N SER A 133 4.13 10.04 -22.01
CA SER A 133 3.24 11.03 -22.57
C SER A 133 1.75 10.79 -22.22
N PHE A 134 1.36 9.59 -21.81
CA PHE A 134 0.02 9.33 -21.28
C PHE A 134 -0.26 10.05 -19.97
N PHE A 135 0.79 10.40 -19.21
CA PHE A 135 0.71 11.14 -17.95
C PHE A 135 1.09 12.62 -18.10
N GLY A 136 1.42 13.06 -19.31
CA GLY A 136 1.87 14.43 -19.57
C GLY A 136 0.86 15.53 -19.24
N SER A 137 -0.43 15.21 -19.24
CA SER A 137 -1.51 16.11 -18.83
C SER A 137 -1.79 16.10 -17.33
N THR A 138 -1.32 15.08 -16.60
CA THR A 138 -1.60 14.94 -15.17
C THR A 138 -0.85 16.00 -14.38
N ASP A 139 -1.57 16.74 -13.57
CA ASP A 139 -1.04 17.80 -12.73
C ASP A 139 -1.49 17.65 -11.28
N PHE A 140 -0.76 18.32 -10.41
CA PHE A 140 -0.94 18.22 -8.97
C PHE A 140 -0.97 19.63 -8.39
N GLU A 141 -2.11 20.06 -7.90
CA GLU A 141 -2.22 21.33 -7.21
C GLU A 141 -2.13 21.15 -5.70
N ARG A 142 -1.39 22.02 -5.06
CA ARG A 142 -1.35 22.15 -3.62
C ARG A 142 -2.22 23.34 -3.22
N VAL A 143 -3.25 23.10 -2.43
CA VAL A 143 -3.98 24.18 -1.79
C VAL A 143 -3.08 24.85 -0.76
N ASP A 144 -2.59 26.03 -1.07
CA ASP A 144 -1.69 26.77 -0.17
C ASP A 144 -2.49 27.54 0.90
N THR A 145 -2.71 26.88 2.02
CA THR A 145 -3.45 27.44 3.18
C THR A 145 -2.73 28.61 3.86
N ARG A 146 -1.44 28.84 3.54
CA ARG A 146 -0.70 30.02 4.06
C ARG A 146 -1.20 31.32 3.47
N LYS A 147 -1.67 31.34 2.22
CA LYS A 147 -2.19 32.53 1.57
C LYS A 147 -3.43 33.08 2.29
N PRO A 148 -4.47 32.25 2.59
CA PRO A 148 -5.58 32.69 3.42
C PRO A 148 -5.14 33.22 4.80
N ALA A 149 -4.25 32.50 5.48
CA ALA A 149 -3.74 32.89 6.79
C ALA A 149 -2.97 34.23 6.77
N ILE A 150 -2.27 34.55 5.66
CA ILE A 150 -1.56 35.82 5.47
C ILE A 150 -2.55 36.94 5.11
N THR A 151 -3.58 36.64 4.33
CA THR A 151 -4.58 37.61 3.84
C THR A 151 -5.55 37.99 4.95
N LEU A 152 -5.91 37.02 5.81
CA LEU A 152 -6.82 37.21 6.92
C LEU A 152 -6.03 37.69 8.15
N ARG A 153 -6.00 39.00 8.39
CA ARG A 153 -5.52 39.56 9.65
C ARG A 153 -6.70 39.67 10.63
N ASP A 154 -6.55 39.05 11.78
CA ASP A 154 -7.57 39.10 12.82
C ASP A 154 -6.93 38.92 14.21
N ASP A 155 -7.37 39.75 15.15
CA ASP A 155 -6.83 39.71 16.51
C ASP A 155 -7.22 38.45 17.29
N ARG A 156 -8.23 37.70 16.81
CA ARG A 156 -8.67 36.40 17.38
C ARG A 156 -7.64 35.30 17.16
N PHE A 157 -6.81 35.41 16.12
CA PHE A 157 -5.78 34.43 15.79
C PHE A 157 -4.48 35.14 15.39
N SER A 158 -3.39 34.81 16.06
CA SER A 158 -2.09 35.23 15.54
C SER A 158 -1.86 34.52 14.18
N LYS A 159 -1.15 35.17 13.28
CA LYS A 159 -0.78 34.60 11.98
C LYS A 159 -0.14 33.20 12.12
N ALA A 160 0.71 33.03 13.12
CA ALA A 160 1.37 31.76 13.40
C ALA A 160 0.36 30.68 13.82
N ASN A 161 -0.61 31.01 14.66
CA ASN A 161 -1.63 30.05 15.09
C ASN A 161 -2.55 29.64 13.95
N LEU A 162 -3.01 30.58 13.12
CA LEU A 162 -3.87 30.29 11.97
C LEU A 162 -3.14 29.43 10.93
N VAL A 163 -1.87 29.74 10.62
CA VAL A 163 -1.04 28.91 9.74
C VAL A 163 -0.89 27.50 10.31
N THR A 164 -0.60 27.38 11.61
CA THR A 164 -0.39 26.08 12.26
C THR A 164 -1.68 25.25 12.28
N LEU A 165 -2.84 25.86 12.47
CA LEU A 165 -4.13 25.19 12.44
C LEU A 165 -4.52 24.70 11.04
N LEU A 166 -4.27 25.51 10.02
CA LEU A 166 -4.62 25.19 8.63
C LEU A 166 -3.55 24.34 7.91
N GLN A 167 -2.31 24.34 8.39
CA GLN A 167 -1.19 23.63 7.76
C GLN A 167 -1.37 22.11 7.69
N PRO A 168 -1.96 21.40 8.67
CA PRO A 168 -2.25 19.97 8.55
C PRO A 168 -3.22 19.63 7.42
N ASN A 169 -4.00 20.60 6.99
CA ASN A 169 -5.04 20.48 5.98
C ASN A 169 -4.56 20.91 4.60
N MET A 170 -3.25 20.84 4.34
CA MET A 170 -2.71 21.05 2.98
C MET A 170 -3.15 19.91 2.08
N GLU A 171 -4.22 20.16 1.38
CA GLU A 171 -4.81 19.22 0.46
C GLU A 171 -4.09 19.22 -0.89
N ARG A 172 -3.97 18.04 -1.48
CA ARG A 172 -3.49 17.85 -2.83
C ARG A 172 -4.66 17.46 -3.73
N VAL A 173 -4.67 18.05 -4.90
CA VAL A 173 -5.65 17.78 -5.93
C VAL A 173 -4.95 17.19 -7.14
N VAL A 174 -5.47 16.09 -7.66
CA VAL A 174 -5.03 15.48 -8.93
C VAL A 174 -6.02 15.87 -10.02
N PHE A 175 -5.53 16.35 -11.13
CA PHE A 175 -6.36 16.69 -12.29
C PHE A 175 -5.57 16.58 -13.60
N ASP A 176 -6.27 16.44 -14.71
CA ASP A 176 -5.67 16.45 -16.03
C ASP A 176 -5.89 17.81 -16.72
N ASN A 177 -4.81 18.38 -17.22
CA ASN A 177 -4.79 19.63 -17.99
C ASN A 177 -4.63 19.37 -19.50
N THR A 178 -4.21 20.39 -20.25
CA THR A 178 -3.97 20.32 -21.69
C THR A 178 -2.49 20.20 -22.07
N ARG A 179 -1.59 20.02 -21.09
CA ARG A 179 -0.14 19.90 -21.36
C ARG A 179 0.16 18.59 -22.09
N SER A 180 1.25 18.59 -22.81
CA SER A 180 1.80 17.40 -23.48
C SER A 180 3.24 17.22 -23.07
N THR A 181 3.69 16.00 -23.03
CA THR A 181 5.10 15.66 -22.82
C THR A 181 5.93 16.07 -24.04
N VAL A 182 7.16 16.50 -23.79
CA VAL A 182 8.17 16.76 -24.82
C VAL A 182 9.40 15.91 -24.52
N PHE A 183 10.21 15.63 -25.56
CA PHE A 183 11.51 14.99 -25.36
C PHE A 183 12.44 15.93 -24.57
N PRO A 184 13.30 15.38 -23.69
CA PRO A 184 14.17 16.19 -22.84
C PRO A 184 15.22 16.91 -23.66
N GLU A 185 15.81 17.98 -23.06
CA GLU A 185 16.86 18.80 -23.72
C GLU A 185 18.14 18.00 -24.01
N ASP A 186 18.39 16.97 -23.24
CA ASP A 186 19.54 16.05 -23.35
C ASP A 186 19.23 14.77 -24.14
N TYR A 187 18.13 14.75 -24.91
CA TYR A 187 17.81 13.62 -25.77
C TYR A 187 18.91 13.40 -26.81
N ALA A 188 19.55 12.21 -26.76
CA ALA A 188 20.81 11.97 -27.45
C ALA A 188 20.68 11.20 -28.77
N TYR A 189 19.46 10.81 -29.19
CA TYR A 189 19.21 9.98 -30.38
C TYR A 189 18.67 10.80 -31.54
N ASP A 190 18.95 10.34 -32.79
CA ASP A 190 18.59 11.05 -34.03
C ASP A 190 17.10 10.86 -34.42
N ASP A 191 16.36 10.02 -33.72
CA ASP A 191 14.99 9.64 -34.04
C ASP A 191 13.92 10.62 -33.51
N ALA A 192 14.34 11.62 -32.71
CA ALA A 192 13.53 12.77 -32.27
C ALA A 192 14.42 14.00 -31.95
N LYS A 193 13.81 15.16 -31.81
CA LYS A 193 14.53 16.39 -31.44
C LYS A 193 14.26 16.78 -29.99
N PRO A 194 15.24 17.29 -29.23
CA PRO A 194 14.99 17.92 -27.94
C PRO A 194 13.86 18.95 -28.03
N GLY A 195 12.94 18.91 -27.05
CA GLY A 195 11.76 19.81 -27.04
C GLY A 195 10.64 19.43 -28.01
N GLU A 196 10.82 18.44 -28.87
CA GLU A 196 9.75 17.94 -29.76
C GLU A 196 8.63 17.30 -28.95
N LYS A 197 7.38 17.52 -29.39
CA LYS A 197 6.21 16.94 -28.73
C LYS A 197 6.18 15.43 -28.91
N VAL A 198 6.07 14.70 -27.80
CA VAL A 198 5.96 13.24 -27.81
C VAL A 198 4.54 12.81 -28.19
N VAL A 199 4.44 11.86 -29.11
CA VAL A 199 3.19 11.23 -29.50
C VAL A 199 3.01 9.96 -28.66
N PRO A 200 1.90 9.81 -27.91
CA PRO A 200 1.64 8.63 -27.11
C PRO A 200 1.60 7.36 -27.94
N LYS A 201 2.28 6.33 -27.47
CA LYS A 201 2.29 5.01 -28.09
C LYS A 201 2.37 3.94 -27.02
N PHE A 202 1.53 2.91 -27.16
CA PHE A 202 1.56 1.76 -26.27
C PHE A 202 2.69 0.81 -26.63
N ILE A 203 3.33 0.29 -25.61
CA ILE A 203 4.22 -0.86 -25.74
C ILE A 203 3.37 -2.08 -26.08
N THR A 204 3.96 -3.00 -26.88
CA THR A 204 3.32 -4.25 -27.24
C THR A 204 4.30 -5.39 -27.06
N TRP A 205 3.82 -6.50 -26.54
CA TRP A 205 4.55 -7.75 -26.45
C TRP A 205 4.03 -8.75 -27.49
N GLU A 206 4.74 -9.86 -27.65
CA GLU A 206 4.32 -10.96 -28.53
C GLU A 206 2.88 -11.39 -28.21
N GLY A 207 2.01 -11.43 -29.20
CA GLY A 207 0.58 -11.74 -29.05
C GLY A 207 -0.33 -10.56 -28.74
N MET A 208 0.22 -9.40 -28.40
CA MET A 208 -0.57 -8.20 -28.14
C MET A 208 -0.67 -7.32 -29.41
N ARG A 209 -1.89 -7.02 -29.86
CA ARG A 209 -2.09 -6.03 -30.94
C ARG A 209 -1.81 -4.64 -30.41
N ARG A 210 -1.11 -3.81 -31.19
CA ARG A 210 -0.97 -2.37 -30.89
C ARG A 210 -2.35 -1.76 -30.79
N ALA A 211 -2.69 -1.26 -29.60
CA ALA A 211 -3.88 -0.42 -29.46
C ALA A 211 -3.54 0.94 -30.07
N ASN A 212 -4.32 1.36 -31.07
CA ASN A 212 -4.18 2.71 -31.59
C ASN A 212 -4.66 3.71 -30.54
N VAL A 213 -3.89 4.77 -30.33
CA VAL A 213 -4.34 5.91 -29.54
C VAL A 213 -5.40 6.65 -30.36
N THR A 214 -6.68 6.44 -30.00
CA THR A 214 -7.83 6.91 -30.77
C THR A 214 -8.20 8.37 -30.49
N THR A 215 -7.71 8.93 -29.38
CA THR A 215 -7.97 10.33 -29.03
C THR A 215 -6.70 11.16 -29.02
N LYS A 216 -6.84 12.43 -29.44
CA LYS A 216 -5.78 13.46 -29.29
C LYS A 216 -6.02 14.36 -28.09
N ASN A 217 -7.10 14.12 -27.32
CA ASN A 217 -7.42 14.93 -26.15
C ASN A 217 -6.48 14.54 -24.98
N PRO A 218 -5.61 15.43 -24.51
CA PRO A 218 -4.67 15.13 -23.42
C PRO A 218 -5.37 14.69 -22.13
N ARG A 219 -6.58 15.19 -21.86
CA ARG A 219 -7.34 14.85 -20.64
C ARG A 219 -7.79 13.38 -20.55
N HIS A 220 -7.78 12.66 -21.67
CA HIS A 220 -8.18 11.24 -21.70
C HIS A 220 -7.01 10.27 -21.81
N MET A 221 -5.76 10.77 -21.85
CA MET A 221 -4.59 9.92 -22.06
C MET A 221 -4.38 8.94 -20.91
N ARG A 222 -4.50 9.39 -19.67
CA ARG A 222 -4.35 8.55 -18.48
C ARG A 222 -5.43 7.46 -18.41
N THR A 223 -6.66 7.76 -18.77
CA THR A 223 -7.77 6.78 -18.88
C THR A 223 -7.47 5.73 -19.95
N LEU A 224 -6.93 6.15 -21.12
CA LEU A 224 -6.51 5.20 -22.15
C LEU A 224 -5.38 4.28 -21.67
N PHE A 225 -4.39 4.85 -20.97
CA PHE A 225 -3.31 4.07 -20.38
C PHE A 225 -3.84 3.03 -19.40
N ALA A 226 -4.71 3.43 -18.47
CA ALA A 226 -5.31 2.54 -17.50
C ALA A 226 -6.09 1.40 -18.19
N THR A 227 -6.94 1.74 -19.17
CA THR A 227 -7.70 0.76 -19.95
C THR A 227 -6.79 -0.24 -20.68
N TRP A 228 -5.70 0.23 -21.27
CA TRP A 228 -4.72 -0.63 -21.93
C TRP A 228 -3.98 -1.53 -20.91
N LEU A 229 -3.53 -0.96 -19.80
CA LEU A 229 -2.75 -1.68 -18.79
C LEU A 229 -3.57 -2.79 -18.14
N THR A 230 -4.81 -2.50 -17.72
CA THR A 230 -5.68 -3.44 -17.00
C THR A 230 -6.51 -4.34 -17.93
N SER A 231 -6.34 -4.20 -19.25
CA SER A 231 -7.07 -5.01 -20.22
C SER A 231 -6.84 -6.51 -20.00
N PRO A 232 -7.89 -7.36 -20.03
CA PRO A 232 -7.73 -8.81 -20.04
C PRO A 232 -6.90 -9.34 -21.22
N LYS A 233 -6.73 -8.52 -22.26
CA LYS A 233 -5.87 -8.83 -23.43
C LYS A 233 -4.40 -8.50 -23.17
N ASN A 234 -4.05 -7.84 -22.06
CA ASN A 234 -2.69 -7.58 -21.65
C ASN A 234 -2.15 -8.78 -20.86
N PRO A 235 -1.31 -9.65 -21.46
CA PRO A 235 -0.84 -10.84 -20.77
C PRO A 235 0.06 -10.48 -19.59
N ARG A 236 0.88 -9.42 -19.71
CA ARG A 236 1.83 -9.01 -18.69
C ARG A 236 1.18 -8.58 -17.38
N PHE A 237 0.03 -7.90 -17.47
CA PHE A 237 -0.72 -7.50 -16.29
C PHE A 237 -1.20 -8.72 -15.47
N ALA A 238 -1.72 -9.72 -16.17
CA ALA A 238 -2.17 -10.97 -15.56
C ALA A 238 -0.99 -11.79 -14.98
N GLU A 239 0.07 -11.98 -15.77
CA GLU A 239 1.25 -12.74 -15.39
C GLU A 239 1.99 -12.11 -14.21
N ALA A 240 2.11 -10.78 -14.17
CA ALA A 240 2.81 -10.08 -13.09
C ALA A 240 2.16 -10.31 -11.73
N ILE A 241 0.84 -10.14 -11.60
CA ILE A 241 0.15 -10.37 -10.34
C ILE A 241 0.10 -11.85 -9.97
N ALA A 242 -0.10 -12.74 -10.95
CA ALA A 242 -0.12 -14.17 -10.73
C ALA A 242 1.23 -14.69 -10.23
N ASN A 243 2.35 -14.23 -10.82
CA ASN A 243 3.71 -14.55 -10.41
C ASN A 243 4.02 -14.08 -8.98
N ARG A 244 3.57 -12.88 -8.61
CA ARG A 244 3.72 -12.33 -7.26
C ARG A 244 2.95 -13.14 -6.21
N ILE A 245 1.70 -13.53 -6.51
CA ILE A 245 0.89 -14.38 -5.62
C ILE A 245 1.52 -15.77 -5.53
N TRP A 246 2.00 -16.33 -6.62
CA TRP A 246 2.70 -17.61 -6.60
C TRP A 246 3.92 -17.56 -5.66
N LYS A 247 4.80 -16.57 -5.81
CA LYS A 247 5.92 -16.36 -4.89
C LYS A 247 5.49 -16.28 -3.44
N LYS A 248 4.39 -15.56 -3.19
CA LYS A 248 3.85 -15.40 -1.84
C LYS A 248 3.49 -16.74 -1.20
N PHE A 249 3.02 -17.72 -1.97
CA PHE A 249 2.65 -19.03 -1.46
C PHE A 249 3.78 -20.05 -1.52
N PHE A 250 4.56 -20.05 -2.57
CA PHE A 250 5.61 -21.06 -2.77
C PHE A 250 7.00 -20.62 -2.27
N GLY A 251 7.20 -19.34 -1.97
CA GLY A 251 8.47 -18.78 -1.49
C GLY A 251 9.44 -18.40 -2.60
N ILE A 252 9.20 -18.85 -3.84
CA ILE A 252 9.93 -18.48 -5.05
C ILE A 252 8.94 -18.21 -6.19
N ALA A 253 9.23 -17.24 -7.04
CA ALA A 253 8.39 -16.96 -8.20
C ALA A 253 8.68 -17.93 -9.35
N VAL A 254 7.75 -18.00 -10.30
CA VAL A 254 7.97 -18.75 -11.55
C VAL A 254 8.99 -18.03 -12.42
N MET A 255 8.99 -16.69 -12.36
CA MET A 255 10.00 -15.82 -12.99
C MET A 255 10.60 -14.88 -11.96
N GLU A 256 11.92 -14.91 -11.82
CA GLU A 256 12.71 -14.00 -10.99
C GLU A 256 13.68 -13.19 -11.87
N PRO A 257 13.93 -11.94 -11.60
CA PRO A 257 13.24 -11.13 -10.59
C PRO A 257 11.82 -10.76 -11.06
N MET A 258 10.86 -10.66 -10.11
CA MET A 258 9.46 -10.32 -10.40
C MET A 258 9.27 -8.94 -11.07
N THR A 259 10.27 -8.09 -10.96
CA THR A 259 10.31 -6.74 -11.54
C THR A 259 10.80 -6.73 -13.00
N ASN A 260 11.19 -7.89 -13.55
CA ASN A 260 11.68 -7.99 -14.91
C ASN A 260 11.12 -9.27 -15.57
N LEU A 261 9.95 -9.15 -16.19
CA LEU A 261 9.32 -10.21 -16.98
C LEU A 261 9.63 -10.09 -18.48
N ASP A 262 10.57 -9.24 -18.91
CA ASP A 262 10.86 -9.02 -20.32
C ASP A 262 11.44 -10.27 -21.02
N LYS A 263 12.04 -11.15 -20.23
CA LYS A 263 12.62 -12.40 -20.70
C LYS A 263 11.81 -13.62 -20.23
N LEU A 264 10.50 -13.66 -20.51
CA LEU A 264 9.62 -14.76 -20.07
C LEU A 264 10.13 -16.18 -20.46
N LYS A 265 10.87 -16.29 -21.55
CA LYS A 265 11.48 -17.56 -21.99
C LYS A 265 12.54 -18.07 -20.99
N GLU A 266 13.11 -17.19 -20.17
CA GLU A 266 14.06 -17.52 -19.10
C GLU A 266 13.35 -17.91 -17.77
N ALA A 267 12.02 -17.86 -17.72
CA ALA A 267 11.27 -18.33 -16.55
C ALA A 267 11.54 -19.81 -16.27
N THR A 268 11.57 -20.18 -15.02
CA THR A 268 11.79 -21.58 -14.58
C THR A 268 10.76 -22.53 -15.21
N ASN A 269 9.53 -22.05 -15.41
CA ASN A 269 8.47 -22.77 -16.12
C ASN A 269 7.56 -21.78 -16.86
N PRO A 270 7.89 -21.41 -18.12
CA PRO A 270 7.11 -20.45 -18.88
C PRO A 270 5.63 -20.86 -19.07
N GLN A 271 5.37 -22.16 -19.30
CA GLN A 271 4.02 -22.67 -19.48
C GLN A 271 3.17 -22.53 -18.20
N LEU A 272 3.79 -22.73 -17.04
CA LEU A 272 3.12 -22.50 -15.77
C LEU A 272 2.77 -21.02 -15.59
N LEU A 273 3.67 -20.10 -15.92
CA LEU A 273 3.43 -18.68 -15.81
C LEU A 273 2.29 -18.23 -16.74
N GLU A 274 2.30 -18.68 -17.99
CA GLU A 274 1.21 -18.46 -18.95
C GLU A 274 -0.12 -19.00 -18.40
N PHE A 275 -0.14 -20.25 -17.91
CA PHE A 275 -1.33 -20.86 -17.30
C PHE A 275 -1.86 -20.04 -16.12
N LEU A 276 -0.99 -19.57 -15.23
CA LEU A 276 -1.37 -18.73 -14.11
C LEU A 276 -1.94 -17.38 -14.55
N GLY A 277 -1.38 -16.79 -15.61
CA GLY A 277 -1.89 -15.59 -16.27
C GLY A 277 -3.27 -15.80 -16.92
N LEU A 278 -3.53 -16.99 -17.51
CA LEU A 278 -4.86 -17.35 -18.00
C LEU A 278 -5.83 -17.56 -16.83
N LEU A 279 -5.43 -18.28 -15.81
CA LEU A 279 -6.25 -18.58 -14.64
C LEU A 279 -6.74 -17.32 -13.92
N ILE A 280 -5.87 -16.32 -13.71
CA ILE A 280 -6.30 -15.07 -13.03
C ILE A 280 -7.33 -14.29 -13.86
N ARG A 281 -7.23 -14.35 -15.20
CA ARG A 281 -8.23 -13.77 -16.12
C ARG A 281 -9.55 -14.55 -16.08
N ASP A 282 -9.50 -15.88 -16.04
CA ASP A 282 -10.69 -16.75 -15.98
C ASP A 282 -11.50 -16.59 -14.70
N VAL A 283 -10.86 -16.11 -13.63
CA VAL A 283 -11.55 -15.76 -12.38
C VAL A 283 -11.83 -14.27 -12.25
N ASP A 284 -11.81 -13.51 -13.36
CA ASP A 284 -12.11 -12.08 -13.41
C ASP A 284 -11.23 -11.24 -12.47
N PHE A 285 -9.94 -11.56 -12.39
CA PHE A 285 -8.97 -10.91 -11.50
C PHE A 285 -9.35 -10.91 -10.01
N ASP A 286 -10.28 -11.79 -9.61
CA ASP A 286 -10.62 -12.01 -8.21
C ASP A 286 -9.46 -12.70 -7.48
N LEU A 287 -8.73 -11.92 -6.67
CA LEU A 287 -7.54 -12.42 -5.98
C LEU A 287 -7.86 -13.54 -4.97
N ARG A 288 -9.03 -13.53 -4.32
CA ARG A 288 -9.41 -14.59 -3.38
C ARG A 288 -9.70 -15.90 -4.11
N LYS A 289 -10.45 -15.86 -5.23
CA LYS A 289 -10.70 -17.04 -6.05
C LYS A 289 -9.38 -17.61 -6.61
N PHE A 290 -8.49 -16.76 -7.12
CA PHE A 290 -7.18 -17.20 -7.59
C PHE A 290 -6.38 -17.88 -6.48
N GLN A 291 -6.28 -17.25 -5.30
CA GLN A 291 -5.61 -17.82 -4.14
C GLN A 291 -6.23 -19.16 -3.73
N ARG A 292 -7.55 -19.25 -3.72
CA ARG A 292 -8.28 -20.50 -3.41
C ARG A 292 -7.88 -21.64 -4.34
N VAL A 293 -7.79 -21.38 -5.64
CA VAL A 293 -7.35 -22.40 -6.62
C VAL A 293 -5.92 -22.83 -6.33
N VAL A 294 -4.99 -21.89 -6.17
CA VAL A 294 -3.57 -22.17 -5.93
C VAL A 294 -3.37 -22.97 -4.63
N LEU A 295 -4.03 -22.57 -3.53
CA LEU A 295 -3.92 -23.22 -2.23
C LEU A 295 -4.52 -24.65 -2.21
N ASN A 296 -5.47 -24.94 -3.11
CA ASN A 296 -6.07 -26.29 -3.24
C ASN A 296 -5.27 -27.20 -4.19
N THR A 297 -4.22 -26.70 -4.85
CA THR A 297 -3.38 -27.56 -5.70
C THR A 297 -2.67 -28.64 -4.90
N LYS A 298 -2.46 -29.80 -5.53
CA LYS A 298 -1.66 -30.88 -4.91
C LYS A 298 -0.25 -30.41 -4.59
N THR A 299 0.34 -29.57 -5.44
CA THR A 299 1.68 -29.01 -5.24
C THR A 299 1.79 -28.18 -3.97
N TYR A 300 0.81 -27.28 -3.74
CA TYR A 300 0.81 -26.48 -2.50
C TYR A 300 0.62 -27.33 -1.25
N GLN A 301 -0.08 -28.45 -1.37
CA GLN A 301 -0.37 -29.35 -0.26
C GLN A 301 0.76 -30.36 0.04
N GLN A 302 1.85 -30.34 -0.72
CA GLN A 302 3.04 -31.13 -0.41
C GLN A 302 3.77 -30.58 0.81
N GLN A 303 4.65 -31.39 1.38
CA GLN A 303 5.52 -30.97 2.47
C GLN A 303 6.44 -29.84 1.99
N ALA A 304 6.62 -28.83 2.85
CA ALA A 304 7.54 -27.74 2.54
C ALA A 304 8.98 -28.24 2.47
N SER A 305 9.71 -27.82 1.44
CA SER A 305 11.14 -28.12 1.25
C SER A 305 12.00 -27.08 1.99
N MET A 306 13.08 -27.54 2.62
CA MET A 306 14.09 -26.65 3.21
C MET A 306 15.18 -26.24 2.22
N THR A 307 15.30 -26.95 1.10
CA THR A 307 16.38 -26.73 0.14
C THR A 307 15.87 -25.79 -0.94
N PRO A 308 16.53 -24.62 -1.16
CA PRO A 308 16.29 -23.81 -2.33
C PRO A 308 16.58 -24.63 -3.60
N PRO A 309 15.90 -24.32 -4.71
CA PRO A 309 16.21 -24.98 -5.98
C PRO A 309 17.62 -24.59 -6.42
N GLU A 310 18.47 -25.58 -6.61
CA GLU A 310 19.78 -25.43 -7.24
C GLU A 310 19.70 -25.92 -8.70
N GLY A 311 20.17 -25.09 -9.63
CA GLY A 311 20.34 -25.44 -11.03
C GLY A 311 19.11 -25.22 -11.92
N GLU A 312 19.26 -25.52 -13.19
CA GLU A 312 18.20 -25.43 -14.21
C GLU A 312 17.08 -26.46 -13.95
N GLY A 313 15.81 -26.03 -14.08
CA GLY A 313 14.68 -26.94 -14.11
C GLY A 313 14.00 -27.18 -12.77
N PHE A 314 13.97 -26.20 -11.85
CA PHE A 314 13.15 -26.28 -10.64
C PHE A 314 11.68 -26.55 -10.97
N ARG A 315 11.14 -27.67 -10.48
CA ARG A 315 9.81 -28.18 -10.84
C ARG A 315 8.75 -27.97 -9.75
N PHE A 316 8.98 -27.06 -8.80
CA PHE A 316 8.04 -26.77 -7.68
C PHE A 316 7.52 -28.05 -7.01
N PRO A 317 8.37 -28.85 -6.34
CA PRO A 317 7.92 -30.08 -5.68
C PRO A 317 6.96 -29.78 -4.51
N GLY A 318 6.97 -28.56 -3.99
CA GLY A 318 6.14 -28.05 -2.93
C GLY A 318 6.54 -26.62 -2.58
N PRO A 319 5.89 -25.99 -1.58
CA PRO A 319 6.31 -24.68 -1.10
C PRO A 319 7.69 -24.76 -0.40
N LEU A 320 8.46 -23.69 -0.50
CA LEU A 320 9.70 -23.56 0.28
C LEU A 320 9.38 -23.17 1.71
N LEU A 321 10.11 -23.78 2.65
CA LEU A 321 10.09 -23.32 4.04
C LEU A 321 10.72 -21.93 4.11
N ARG A 322 9.97 -20.98 4.60
CA ARG A 322 10.41 -19.60 4.75
C ARG A 322 9.99 -19.03 6.08
N ARG A 323 10.69 -18.03 6.49
CA ARG A 323 10.35 -17.27 7.68
C ARG A 323 9.08 -16.48 7.47
N MET A 324 8.31 -16.29 8.54
CA MET A 324 7.19 -15.35 8.54
C MET A 324 7.69 -13.92 8.31
N THR A 325 6.90 -13.11 7.64
CA THR A 325 7.18 -11.66 7.56
C THR A 325 7.06 -11.01 8.95
N ALA A 326 7.59 -9.81 9.09
CA ALA A 326 7.48 -9.03 10.33
C ALA A 326 6.01 -8.88 10.77
N GLU A 327 5.13 -8.60 9.82
CA GLU A 327 3.69 -8.43 10.07
C GLU A 327 3.00 -9.76 10.46
N GLN A 328 3.37 -10.86 9.81
CA GLN A 328 2.83 -12.19 10.18
C GLN A 328 3.27 -12.58 11.59
N THR A 329 4.53 -12.34 11.93
CA THR A 329 5.06 -12.59 13.26
C THR A 329 4.34 -11.73 14.30
N TRP A 330 4.21 -10.44 14.04
CA TRP A 330 3.52 -9.49 14.90
C TRP A 330 2.05 -9.87 15.11
N ASP A 331 1.29 -10.09 14.04
CA ASP A 331 -0.12 -10.44 14.11
C ASP A 331 -0.34 -11.76 14.89
N SER A 332 0.58 -12.72 14.76
CA SER A 332 0.55 -13.97 15.55
C SER A 332 0.75 -13.70 17.03
N ILE A 333 1.72 -12.85 17.39
CA ILE A 333 2.00 -12.46 18.78
C ILE A 333 0.80 -11.73 19.39
N VAL A 334 0.26 -10.76 18.67
CA VAL A 334 -0.88 -9.97 19.18
C VAL A 334 -2.13 -10.83 19.33
N LEU A 335 -2.33 -11.81 18.42
CA LEU A 335 -3.41 -12.79 18.56
C LEU A 335 -3.23 -13.67 19.82
N LEU A 336 -2.01 -14.07 20.16
CA LEU A 336 -1.72 -14.79 21.40
C LEU A 336 -1.96 -13.92 22.64
N LEU A 337 -1.65 -12.62 22.57
CA LEU A 337 -1.82 -11.70 23.69
C LEU A 337 -3.29 -11.30 23.93
N ARG A 338 -4.04 -11.00 22.86
CA ARG A 338 -5.41 -10.46 22.96
C ARG A 338 -6.52 -11.45 22.58
N GLY A 339 -6.16 -12.55 21.90
CA GLY A 339 -7.15 -13.48 21.35
C GLY A 339 -7.94 -12.85 20.19
N PRO A 340 -9.12 -13.44 19.82
CA PRO A 340 -9.93 -13.01 18.69
C PRO A 340 -10.46 -11.57 18.79
N GLU A 341 -10.44 -10.96 19.96
CA GLU A 341 -10.87 -9.56 20.14
C GLU A 341 -10.06 -8.55 19.30
N ILE A 342 -8.82 -8.91 18.93
CA ILE A 342 -7.99 -8.08 18.05
C ILE A 342 -8.71 -7.75 16.73
N ASP A 343 -9.54 -8.65 16.21
CA ASP A 343 -10.22 -8.48 14.92
C ASP A 343 -11.33 -7.44 14.96
N ARG A 344 -11.80 -7.11 16.15
CA ARG A 344 -12.83 -6.07 16.38
C ARG A 344 -12.24 -4.68 16.53
N ILE A 345 -10.94 -4.59 16.80
CA ILE A 345 -10.27 -3.32 17.01
C ILE A 345 -9.79 -2.80 15.66
N LYS A 346 -10.42 -1.75 15.17
CA LYS A 346 -10.07 -1.09 13.91
C LYS A 346 -9.66 0.35 14.21
N THR A 347 -8.62 0.81 13.54
CA THR A 347 -8.20 2.21 13.61
C THR A 347 -9.17 3.06 12.80
N ASP A 348 -9.83 3.97 13.49
CA ASP A 348 -10.70 4.94 12.85
C ASP A 348 -9.90 6.16 12.39
N HIS A 349 -9.74 6.28 11.09
CA HIS A 349 -9.09 7.44 10.46
C HIS A 349 -10.08 8.55 10.07
N ALA A 350 -11.41 8.31 10.17
CA ALA A 350 -12.41 9.28 9.75
C ALA A 350 -12.22 10.66 10.38
N PRO A 351 -11.99 10.81 11.70
CA PRO A 351 -11.76 12.12 12.30
C PRO A 351 -10.51 12.83 11.76
N ASN A 352 -9.50 12.07 11.36
CA ASN A 352 -8.27 12.64 10.77
C ASN A 352 -8.50 13.04 9.32
N ILE A 353 -9.31 12.28 8.58
CA ILE A 353 -9.68 12.55 7.19
C ILE A 353 -10.57 13.77 7.12
N GLU A 354 -11.59 13.87 7.97
CA GLU A 354 -12.48 15.04 8.06
C GLU A 354 -11.73 16.34 8.30
N ARG A 355 -10.63 16.29 9.06
CA ARG A 355 -9.74 17.44 9.27
C ARG A 355 -8.93 17.83 8.03
N LEU A 356 -8.76 16.92 7.06
CA LEU A 356 -8.08 17.19 5.81
C LEU A 356 -9.01 17.80 4.77
N VAL A 357 -10.33 17.61 4.90
CA VAL A 357 -11.34 18.13 3.99
C VAL A 357 -11.76 19.51 4.43
N PHE A 358 -11.49 20.52 3.61
CA PHE A 358 -12.03 21.85 3.83
C PHE A 358 -13.50 21.89 3.44
N PRO A 359 -14.39 22.45 4.27
CA PRO A 359 -15.81 22.55 3.98
C PRO A 359 -16.12 23.61 2.91
N PHE A 360 -15.12 24.15 2.24
CA PHE A 360 -15.25 25.17 1.19
C PHE A 360 -14.09 25.07 0.19
N GLU A 361 -14.35 25.48 -1.04
CA GLU A 361 -13.33 25.57 -2.09
C GLU A 361 -12.34 26.70 -1.77
N PHE A 362 -11.07 26.33 -1.60
CA PHE A 362 -9.99 27.30 -1.48
C PHE A 362 -9.52 27.72 -2.86
N GLU A 363 -10.03 28.82 -3.35
CA GLU A 363 -9.39 29.48 -4.47
C GLU A 363 -8.29 30.42 -3.95
N ASN A 364 -7.15 30.45 -4.64
CA ASN A 364 -6.02 31.36 -4.35
C ASN A 364 -6.34 32.85 -4.64
N ASP A 365 -7.61 33.21 -4.84
CA ASP A 365 -8.06 34.56 -5.10
C ASP A 365 -8.27 35.31 -3.77
N LYS A 366 -7.56 36.43 -3.59
CA LYS A 366 -7.65 37.29 -2.41
C LYS A 366 -9.09 37.77 -2.14
N LYS A 367 -9.88 38.09 -3.18
CA LYS A 367 -11.26 38.57 -3.03
C LYS A 367 -12.17 37.48 -2.48
N LYS A 368 -11.99 36.24 -2.94
CA LYS A 368 -12.77 35.07 -2.48
C LYS A 368 -12.37 34.69 -1.05
N ILE A 369 -11.07 34.72 -0.70
CA ILE A 369 -10.57 34.51 0.65
C ILE A 369 -11.21 35.51 1.63
N VAL A 370 -11.29 36.77 1.28
CA VAL A 370 -11.93 37.81 2.12
C VAL A 370 -13.44 37.57 2.25
N LYS A 371 -14.11 37.14 1.18
CA LYS A 371 -15.53 36.79 1.18
C LYS A 371 -15.84 35.60 2.09
N ASP A 372 -14.96 34.60 2.14
CA ASP A 372 -15.14 33.40 2.96
C ASP A 372 -14.51 33.50 4.35
N ARG A 373 -14.06 34.69 4.75
CA ARG A 373 -13.38 34.98 6.01
C ARG A 373 -14.03 34.33 7.23
N GLU A 374 -15.34 34.55 7.40
CA GLU A 374 -16.05 34.06 8.58
C GLU A 374 -16.15 32.53 8.61
N LYS A 375 -16.30 31.88 7.44
CA LYS A 375 -16.27 30.42 7.33
C LYS A 375 -14.90 29.85 7.73
N ILE A 376 -13.80 30.48 7.26
CA ILE A 376 -12.44 30.09 7.57
C ILE A 376 -12.17 30.21 9.08
N PHE A 377 -12.61 31.29 9.70
CA PHE A 377 -12.47 31.47 11.15
C PHE A 377 -13.33 30.52 11.96
N ALA A 378 -14.57 30.25 11.54
CA ALA A 378 -15.42 29.26 12.18
C ALA A 378 -14.77 27.87 12.14
N PHE A 379 -14.24 27.46 11.01
CA PHE A 379 -13.52 26.21 10.85
C PHE A 379 -12.25 26.16 11.73
N ALA A 380 -11.41 27.21 11.72
CA ALA A 380 -10.24 27.31 12.59
C ALA A 380 -10.59 27.23 14.08
N LYS A 381 -11.73 27.82 14.49
CA LYS A 381 -12.23 27.72 15.85
C LYS A 381 -12.63 26.29 16.20
N THR A 382 -13.31 25.57 15.32
CA THR A 382 -13.65 24.16 15.51
C THR A 382 -12.39 23.33 15.75
N LEU A 383 -11.35 23.49 14.89
CA LEU A 383 -10.07 22.79 15.04
C LEU A 383 -9.39 23.11 16.40
N LEU A 384 -9.47 24.34 16.88
CA LEU A 384 -8.95 24.73 18.21
C LEU A 384 -9.70 24.05 19.37
N THR A 385 -11.04 24.04 19.30
CA THR A 385 -11.87 23.41 20.30
C THR A 385 -11.59 21.91 20.41
N GLU A 386 -11.45 21.25 19.29
CA GLU A 386 -11.07 19.84 19.21
C GLU A 386 -9.66 19.56 19.76
N GLN A 387 -8.70 20.45 19.50
CA GLN A 387 -7.36 20.33 20.07
C GLN A 387 -7.35 20.51 21.58
N GLN A 388 -8.23 21.35 22.12
CA GLN A 388 -8.40 21.56 23.56
C GLN A 388 -9.09 20.37 24.21
N SER A 389 -10.19 19.86 23.65
CA SER A 389 -10.88 18.68 24.17
C SER A 389 -10.01 17.44 24.21
N THR A 390 -9.12 17.28 23.21
CA THR A 390 -8.15 16.18 23.15
C THR A 390 -7.03 16.33 24.20
N LYS A 391 -6.72 17.56 24.64
CA LYS A 391 -5.79 17.80 25.75
C LYS A 391 -6.41 17.50 27.10
N ASP A 392 -7.67 17.86 27.29
CA ASP A 392 -8.40 17.66 28.56
C ASP A 392 -8.74 16.18 28.77
N SER A 393 -9.08 15.43 27.72
CA SER A 393 -9.28 13.97 27.79
C SER A 393 -7.99 13.17 28.05
N ASN A 394 -6.81 13.72 27.74
CA ASN A 394 -5.52 13.12 28.08
C ASN A 394 -5.12 13.33 29.56
N SER A 395 -5.78 14.21 30.29
CA SER A 395 -5.56 14.40 31.75
C SER A 395 -6.32 13.39 32.61
N GLU A 396 -7.31 12.69 32.03
CA GLU A 396 -8.15 11.69 32.73
C GLU A 396 -8.05 10.27 32.12
N GLY A 397 -6.87 9.83 31.70
CA GLY A 397 -6.67 8.44 31.30
C GLY A 397 -7.40 7.99 30.01
N GLY A 398 -7.88 8.90 29.19
CA GLY A 398 -8.67 8.63 27.99
C GLY A 398 -7.84 8.55 26.69
N ARG A 399 -7.96 7.47 26.03
CA ARG A 399 -7.58 6.99 24.71
C ARG A 399 -7.42 8.06 23.63
N GLY A 400 -6.20 8.55 23.43
CA GLY A 400 -5.84 9.42 22.33
C GLY A 400 -4.88 8.73 21.37
N LEU A 401 -5.39 7.88 20.49
CA LEU A 401 -4.63 7.36 19.34
C LEU A 401 -4.52 8.50 18.31
N PHE A 402 -3.30 8.88 17.97
CA PHE A 402 -2.93 9.83 16.92
C PHE A 402 -2.97 11.33 17.26
N MET A 403 -1.87 11.80 17.81
CA MET A 403 -1.56 13.23 17.76
C MET A 403 -0.55 13.55 16.67
N SER A 404 -0.92 14.52 15.84
CA SER A 404 -0.12 15.26 14.91
C SER A 404 1.28 15.60 15.47
N SER A 405 2.31 15.17 14.75
CA SER A 405 3.69 15.57 14.96
C SER A 405 3.90 17.02 14.53
N THR A 406 3.81 17.96 15.48
CA THR A 406 4.55 19.20 15.37
C THR A 406 5.56 19.22 16.50
N LYS A 407 6.85 19.14 16.13
CA LYS A 407 8.04 19.18 16.98
C LYS A 407 8.20 18.06 18.01
N GLY A 408 8.86 16.98 17.61
CA GLY A 408 9.78 16.22 18.48
C GLY A 408 9.20 15.46 19.67
N ARG A 409 7.89 15.33 19.84
CA ARG A 409 7.32 14.44 20.85
C ARG A 409 7.09 13.06 20.24
N LYS A 410 8.00 12.17 20.57
CA LYS A 410 7.84 10.72 20.38
C LYS A 410 6.59 10.28 21.17
N THR A 411 5.44 10.15 20.52
CA THR A 411 4.30 9.45 21.09
C THR A 411 4.66 7.98 21.18
N LYS A 412 5.10 7.56 22.35
CA LYS A 412 5.17 6.14 22.66
C LYS A 412 3.72 5.65 22.79
N LEU A 413 3.29 4.81 21.86
CA LEU A 413 2.19 3.90 22.11
C LEU A 413 2.61 3.08 23.33
N ARG A 414 1.95 3.24 24.46
CA ARG A 414 2.29 2.54 25.71
C ARG A 414 1.09 1.70 26.13
N GLY A 415 1.38 0.48 26.55
CA GLY A 415 0.42 -0.43 27.14
C GLY A 415 -0.45 -1.19 26.12
N GLU A 416 -1.61 -1.65 26.56
CA GLU A 416 -2.53 -2.50 25.78
C GLU A 416 -3.01 -1.87 24.47
N ASP A 417 -3.03 -0.55 24.36
CA ASP A 417 -3.45 0.18 23.16
C ASP A 417 -2.46 0.07 21.98
N SER A 418 -1.27 -0.49 22.20
CA SER A 418 -0.29 -0.74 21.13
C SER A 418 -0.42 -2.11 20.47
N TRP A 419 -1.21 -3.02 21.05
CA TRP A 419 -1.38 -4.38 20.55
C TRP A 419 -2.54 -4.47 19.56
N LEU A 420 -2.32 -3.95 18.35
CA LEU A 420 -3.25 -3.97 17.23
C LEU A 420 -2.66 -4.83 16.11
N ARG A 421 -3.48 -5.29 15.16
CA ARG A 421 -2.95 -5.90 13.94
C ARG A 421 -2.00 -4.96 13.21
N ALA A 422 -1.00 -5.49 12.55
CA ALA A 422 -0.02 -4.69 11.81
C ALA A 422 -0.67 -3.72 10.82
N SER A 423 -1.78 -4.12 10.21
CA SER A 423 -2.58 -3.27 9.31
C SER A 423 -3.28 -2.10 9.99
N GLU A 424 -3.40 -2.12 11.31
CA GLU A 424 -4.04 -1.05 12.10
C GLU A 424 -3.02 -0.10 12.74
N LEU A 425 -1.74 -0.42 12.62
CA LEU A 425 -0.65 0.41 13.10
C LEU A 425 -0.22 1.44 12.04
N PRO A 426 0.50 2.51 12.44
CA PRO A 426 1.11 3.45 11.51
C PRO A 426 2.00 2.77 10.45
N GLN A 427 1.99 3.30 9.23
CA GLN A 427 2.65 2.70 8.08
C GLN A 427 3.71 3.64 7.45
N PRO A 428 4.99 3.27 7.47
CA PRO A 428 5.62 2.21 8.24
C PRO A 428 5.78 2.59 9.72
N MET A 429 6.04 1.60 10.58
CA MET A 429 6.35 1.85 11.98
C MET A 429 7.72 2.52 12.16
N PRO A 430 7.95 3.22 13.29
CA PRO A 430 9.26 3.80 13.60
C PRO A 430 10.37 2.74 13.70
N PRO A 431 11.64 3.09 13.42
CA PRO A 431 12.76 2.13 13.42
C PRO A 431 12.97 1.35 14.73
N THR A 432 12.48 1.87 15.85
CA THR A 432 12.60 1.23 17.17
C THR A 432 11.47 0.25 17.48
N HIS A 433 10.43 0.19 16.65
CA HIS A 433 9.31 -0.72 16.83
C HIS A 433 9.69 -2.14 16.38
N PHE A 434 9.11 -3.17 17.03
CA PHE A 434 9.36 -4.57 16.70
C PHE A 434 9.21 -4.89 15.20
N LEU A 435 8.16 -4.37 14.55
CA LEU A 435 7.92 -4.58 13.12
C LEU A 435 9.12 -4.14 12.26
N GLN A 436 9.69 -2.95 12.51
CA GLN A 436 10.86 -2.48 11.76
C GLN A 436 12.11 -3.29 12.07
N VAL A 437 12.30 -3.66 13.35
CA VAL A 437 13.42 -4.52 13.78
C VAL A 437 13.33 -5.92 13.13
N ALA A 438 12.09 -6.42 12.91
CA ALA A 438 11.82 -7.72 12.31
C ALA A 438 11.79 -7.70 10.77
N GLY A 439 12.10 -6.55 10.13
CA GLY A 439 12.21 -6.46 8.67
C GLY A 439 10.98 -5.93 7.95
N GLN A 440 10.08 -5.18 8.64
CA GLN A 440 8.98 -4.50 7.96
C GLN A 440 9.53 -3.56 6.88
N SER A 441 8.93 -3.58 5.69
CA SER A 441 9.24 -2.65 4.61
C SER A 441 9.12 -1.18 5.04
N THR A 442 10.08 -0.37 4.61
CA THR A 442 9.99 1.09 4.73
C THR A 442 9.00 1.70 3.75
N ARG A 443 8.55 0.90 2.79
CA ARG A 443 7.69 1.30 1.66
C ARG A 443 8.28 2.45 0.83
N ALA A 444 9.59 2.58 0.84
CA ALA A 444 10.30 3.53 -0.02
C ALA A 444 10.34 3.04 -1.47
N ILE A 445 10.60 1.77 -1.64
CA ILE A 445 10.48 1.02 -2.89
C ILE A 445 9.52 -0.16 -2.70
N ALA A 446 8.98 -0.69 -3.78
CA ALA A 446 8.11 -1.84 -3.74
C ALA A 446 8.89 -3.11 -3.35
N ASP A 447 8.25 -4.00 -2.59
CA ASP A 447 8.82 -5.29 -2.15
C ASP A 447 10.13 -5.15 -1.32
N ASP A 448 10.22 -4.09 -0.49
CA ASP A 448 11.41 -3.73 0.34
C ASP A 448 11.47 -4.49 1.67
N GLY A 449 10.47 -5.29 2.01
CA GLY A 449 10.41 -6.06 3.24
C GLY A 449 11.45 -7.19 3.27
N SER A 450 12.18 -7.31 4.40
CA SER A 450 13.16 -8.39 4.60
C SER A 450 12.57 -9.56 5.38
N THR A 451 12.86 -10.77 4.92
CA THR A 451 12.58 -12.02 5.65
C THR A 451 13.86 -12.64 6.23
N GLU A 452 15.00 -11.98 6.11
CA GLU A 452 16.26 -12.42 6.70
C GLU A 452 16.25 -12.16 8.20
N GLY A 453 16.63 -13.16 8.99
CA GLY A 453 16.73 -13.07 10.44
C GLY A 453 17.96 -12.30 10.89
N GLY A 454 17.78 -11.37 11.83
CA GLY A 454 18.87 -10.60 12.43
C GLY A 454 19.05 -10.88 13.92
N ILE A 455 20.28 -10.65 14.42
CA ILE A 455 20.58 -10.73 15.85
C ILE A 455 19.69 -9.77 16.64
N THR A 456 19.46 -8.56 16.11
CA THR A 456 18.63 -7.52 16.74
C THR A 456 17.21 -8.01 16.98
N GLU A 457 16.63 -8.73 16.02
CA GLU A 457 15.29 -9.28 16.14
C GLU A 457 15.25 -10.41 17.19
N SER A 458 16.23 -11.31 17.16
CA SER A 458 16.34 -12.38 18.16
C SER A 458 16.43 -11.79 19.57
N LEU A 459 17.21 -10.73 19.76
CA LEU A 459 17.29 -10.01 21.03
C LEU A 459 15.99 -9.31 21.40
N ALA A 460 15.27 -8.73 20.45
CA ALA A 460 13.97 -8.12 20.68
C ALA A 460 12.90 -9.16 21.09
N MET A 461 12.95 -10.34 20.48
CA MET A 461 12.09 -11.48 20.85
C MET A 461 12.41 -12.06 22.24
N MET A 462 13.66 -12.04 22.67
CA MET A 462 14.07 -12.59 23.95
C MET A 462 13.90 -11.60 25.12
N ASN A 463 14.18 -10.32 24.90
CA ASN A 463 14.34 -9.33 25.97
C ASN A 463 13.43 -8.09 25.79
N GLY A 464 12.74 -7.97 24.65
CA GLY A 464 11.93 -6.82 24.31
C GLY A 464 10.61 -6.74 25.08
N GLU A 465 9.84 -5.69 24.81
CA GLU A 465 8.50 -5.47 25.37
C GLU A 465 7.53 -6.60 25.00
N VAL A 466 7.66 -7.15 23.79
CA VAL A 466 6.90 -8.31 23.30
C VAL A 466 7.11 -9.53 24.22
N ALA A 467 8.36 -9.88 24.50
CA ALA A 467 8.69 -11.03 25.35
C ALA A 467 8.13 -10.84 26.77
N LYS A 468 8.31 -9.65 27.34
CA LYS A 468 7.80 -9.33 28.68
C LYS A 468 6.28 -9.45 28.77
N SER A 469 5.55 -8.97 27.74
CA SER A 469 4.09 -9.05 27.70
C SER A 469 3.60 -10.49 27.56
N LEU A 470 4.27 -11.32 26.74
CA LEU A 470 3.95 -12.75 26.64
C LEU A 470 4.17 -13.49 27.95
N MET A 471 5.31 -13.24 28.63
CA MET A 471 5.63 -13.86 29.91
C MET A 471 4.66 -13.47 31.01
N SER A 472 4.28 -12.18 31.10
CA SER A 472 3.25 -11.71 32.03
C SER A 472 1.93 -12.44 31.84
N LYS A 473 1.46 -12.56 30.59
CA LYS A 473 0.19 -13.24 30.29
C LYS A 473 0.23 -14.74 30.65
N VAL A 474 1.34 -15.41 30.43
CA VAL A 474 1.51 -16.82 30.83
C VAL A 474 1.40 -16.96 32.33
N SER A 475 2.09 -16.08 33.09
CA SER A 475 2.04 -16.06 34.56
C SER A 475 0.61 -15.83 35.09
N ASP A 476 -0.13 -14.88 34.51
CA ASP A 476 -1.51 -14.59 34.90
C ASP A 476 -2.44 -15.77 34.63
N THR A 477 -2.24 -16.46 33.50
CA THR A 477 -3.02 -17.66 33.13
C THR A 477 -2.78 -18.82 34.11
N GLU A 478 -1.51 -19.05 34.48
CA GLU A 478 -1.16 -20.09 35.45
C GLU A 478 -1.74 -19.80 36.85
N THR A 479 -1.72 -18.53 37.26
CA THR A 479 -2.29 -18.09 38.55
C THR A 479 -3.79 -18.32 38.57
N THR A 480 -4.49 -17.94 37.50
CA THR A 480 -5.94 -18.12 37.38
C THR A 480 -6.34 -19.61 37.33
N GLN A 481 -5.54 -20.46 36.67
CA GLN A 481 -5.78 -21.89 36.67
C GLN A 481 -5.59 -22.53 38.06
N LYS A 482 -4.54 -22.13 38.79
CA LYS A 482 -4.29 -22.58 40.16
C LYS A 482 -5.43 -22.18 41.11
N GLU A 483 -5.91 -20.94 41.02
CA GLU A 483 -7.05 -20.46 41.82
C GLU A 483 -8.35 -21.20 41.47
N THR A 484 -8.61 -21.41 40.17
CA THR A 484 -9.81 -22.16 39.73
C THR A 484 -9.78 -23.60 40.22
N THR A 485 -8.60 -24.25 40.19
CA THR A 485 -8.43 -25.60 40.69
C THR A 485 -8.60 -25.67 42.19
N ARG A 486 -8.04 -24.70 42.93
CA ARG A 486 -8.18 -24.60 44.40
C ARG A 486 -9.64 -24.35 44.82
N ASN A 487 -10.36 -23.50 44.10
CA ASN A 487 -11.77 -23.21 44.36
C ASN A 487 -12.69 -24.41 44.03
N LYS A 488 -12.33 -25.25 43.02
CA LYS A 488 -13.03 -26.48 42.72
C LYS A 488 -12.77 -27.58 43.77
N ALA A 489 -11.57 -27.60 44.35
CA ALA A 489 -11.25 -28.54 45.45
C ALA A 489 -11.99 -28.14 46.75
N ALA A 490 -11.97 -26.86 47.11
CA ALA A 490 -12.70 -26.33 48.29
C ALA A 490 -14.23 -26.44 48.23
N LYS A 491 -14.83 -26.65 47.03
CA LYS A 491 -16.27 -26.90 46.89
C LYS A 491 -16.63 -28.40 46.94
N LYS A 492 -15.64 -29.28 47.02
CA LYS A 492 -15.86 -30.73 47.15
C LYS A 492 -15.64 -31.24 48.56
N GLU A 493 -15.09 -30.40 49.45
CA GLU A 493 -15.09 -30.59 50.92
C GLU A 493 -16.33 -29.88 51.50
#